data_71c898371a1a6499825967e1f0bbc99a
#
_entry.id   71c898371a1a6499825967e1f0bbc99a
#
_cell.length_a   1.000
_cell.length_b   1.000
_cell.length_c   1.000
_cell.angle_alpha   90.00
_cell.angle_beta   90.00
_cell.angle_gamma   90.00
#
_symmetry.space_group_name_H-M   'P 1'
#
loop_
_entity.id
_entity.type
_entity.pdbx_description
1 polymer ?
#
loop_
_entity_poly.entity_id
_entity_poly.type
_entity_poly.pdbx_seq_one_letter_code
_entity_poly.pdbx_strand_id
1 'polypeptide(L)'
;SGVFYWPGYFWLAIVFTVFSLARNNSKRDNPLLFYACLATVIALGCSMISLFSWMDLAGEVLASLHSLNLLRFSFFLPFALFAVLLIGFSNIKFVGKKWAMLFLIGINVFIYQYEWRNTMNGYIPVLPYRTPTYREYFAVQQYEAVKNHFGEEIDQMTFGHINLPPAVSVYNGLRAVDGYLQNYALDYKHRIRKVIGGEMIKNEVLADHFDDWGNKCYLQNATYPDMFDLYKWKQSDPIQQLDFNYALLKKDLGVLYLLSSVKIMDSRLELVKLFLDQDSAWDIYLYSIRS
;
A
#
# COMPACT_ATOMS: atom_id res chain seq x y z
N SER A 1 5.13 -2.86 4.18
CA SER A 1 5.46 -4.07 5.00
C SER A 1 5.82 -5.32 4.18
N GLY A 2 5.89 -5.25 2.84
CA GLY A 2 6.21 -6.40 1.97
C GLY A 2 7.70 -6.73 1.80
N VAL A 3 8.60 -5.95 2.38
CA VAL A 3 10.05 -6.06 2.09
C VAL A 3 10.75 -7.13 2.93
N PHE A 4 10.15 -7.66 3.99
CA PHE A 4 10.83 -8.52 4.96
C PHE A 4 10.76 -10.04 4.71
N TYR A 5 10.10 -10.52 3.65
CA TYR A 5 9.95 -11.97 3.40
C TYR A 5 11.05 -12.63 2.56
N TRP A 6 12.10 -11.88 2.20
CA TRP A 6 13.20 -12.33 1.33
C TRP A 6 14.35 -13.11 1.96
N PRO A 7 14.56 -13.16 3.31
CA PRO A 7 15.72 -13.83 3.91
C PRO A 7 15.88 -15.29 3.50
N GLY A 8 14.77 -16.02 3.35
CA GLY A 8 14.80 -17.44 3.01
C GLY A 8 15.32 -17.72 1.61
N TYR A 9 14.85 -16.96 0.60
CA TYR A 9 15.34 -17.10 -0.79
C TYR A 9 16.79 -16.68 -0.93
N PHE A 10 17.20 -15.66 -0.20
CA PHE A 10 18.56 -15.15 -0.20
C PHE A 10 19.55 -16.25 0.23
N TRP A 11 19.31 -16.89 1.38
CA TRP A 11 20.15 -17.97 1.87
C TRP A 11 20.15 -19.18 0.95
N LEU A 12 19.01 -19.54 0.40
CA LEU A 12 18.89 -20.63 -0.56
C LEU A 12 19.70 -20.35 -1.84
N ALA A 13 19.59 -19.14 -2.38
CA ALA A 13 20.35 -18.77 -3.58
C ALA A 13 21.86 -18.78 -3.30
N ILE A 14 22.32 -18.28 -2.14
CA ILE A 14 23.72 -18.36 -1.73
C ILE A 14 24.17 -19.83 -1.64
N VAL A 15 23.44 -20.68 -0.92
CA VAL A 15 23.77 -22.09 -0.76
C VAL A 15 23.85 -22.80 -2.13
N PHE A 16 22.84 -22.58 -3.00
CA PHE A 16 22.85 -23.16 -4.35
C PHE A 16 23.97 -22.61 -5.23
N THR A 17 24.29 -21.33 -5.12
CA THR A 17 25.40 -20.71 -5.87
C THR A 17 26.74 -21.31 -5.42
N VAL A 18 26.99 -21.36 -4.11
CA VAL A 18 28.21 -21.95 -3.54
C VAL A 18 28.31 -23.42 -3.91
N PHE A 19 27.23 -24.19 -3.80
CA PHE A 19 27.20 -25.60 -4.16
C PHE A 19 27.43 -25.82 -5.66
N SER A 20 26.84 -25.01 -6.52
CA SER A 20 27.02 -25.06 -7.97
C SER A 20 28.46 -24.70 -8.38
N LEU A 21 29.04 -23.68 -7.75
CA LEU A 21 30.44 -23.28 -7.97
C LEU A 21 31.43 -24.34 -7.47
N ALA A 22 31.20 -24.90 -6.29
CA ALA A 22 32.06 -25.94 -5.71
C ALA A 22 32.07 -27.25 -6.52
N ARG A 23 30.96 -27.60 -7.19
CA ARG A 23 30.83 -28.84 -7.94
C ARG A 23 31.28 -28.72 -9.39
N ASN A 24 31.45 -27.53 -9.94
CA ASN A 24 31.68 -27.32 -11.37
C ASN A 24 33.08 -26.79 -11.67
N ASN A 25 34.09 -27.56 -11.27
CA ASN A 25 35.51 -27.26 -11.58
C ASN A 25 35.85 -27.27 -13.07
N SER A 26 34.91 -27.67 -13.95
CA SER A 26 35.22 -27.92 -15.38
C SER A 26 34.51 -26.99 -16.37
N LYS A 27 33.61 -26.12 -15.95
CA LYS A 27 32.93 -25.17 -16.86
C LYS A 27 32.91 -23.77 -16.25
N ARG A 28 34.05 -23.11 -16.33
CA ARG A 28 34.32 -21.76 -15.81
C ARG A 28 33.56 -20.64 -16.55
N ASP A 29 32.82 -20.97 -17.62
CA ASP A 29 32.25 -20.00 -18.54
C ASP A 29 30.73 -20.12 -18.68
N ASN A 30 29.99 -19.97 -17.56
CA ASN A 30 28.55 -19.74 -17.66
C ASN A 30 28.26 -18.25 -17.45
N PRO A 31 28.19 -17.43 -18.52
CA PRO A 31 28.00 -15.98 -18.41
C PRO A 31 26.68 -15.63 -17.70
N LEU A 32 25.64 -16.46 -17.82
CA LEU A 32 24.38 -16.24 -17.15
C LEU A 32 24.51 -16.30 -15.63
N LEU A 33 25.31 -17.26 -15.11
CA LEU A 33 25.57 -17.34 -13.67
C LEU A 33 26.32 -16.10 -13.17
N PHE A 34 27.31 -15.64 -13.94
CA PHE A 34 28.06 -14.42 -13.61
C PHE A 34 27.13 -13.20 -13.57
N TYR A 35 26.27 -13.00 -14.57
CA TYR A 35 25.33 -11.88 -14.61
C TYR A 35 24.28 -11.97 -13.48
N ALA A 36 23.78 -13.17 -13.17
CA ALA A 36 22.83 -13.35 -12.07
C ALA A 36 23.48 -13.03 -10.71
N CYS A 37 24.73 -13.48 -10.48
CA CYS A 37 25.48 -13.11 -9.26
C CYS A 37 25.76 -11.61 -9.21
N LEU A 38 26.16 -10.98 -10.31
CA LEU A 38 26.39 -9.55 -10.40
C LEU A 38 25.11 -8.76 -10.08
N ALA A 39 23.98 -9.12 -10.67
CA ALA A 39 22.68 -8.51 -10.40
C ALA A 39 22.28 -8.63 -8.91
N THR A 40 22.55 -9.79 -8.31
CA THR A 40 22.31 -10.03 -6.89
C THR A 40 23.17 -9.12 -6.01
N VAL A 41 24.47 -9.00 -6.33
CA VAL A 41 25.40 -8.12 -5.58
C VAL A 41 24.99 -6.65 -5.72
N ILE A 42 24.61 -6.21 -6.91
CA ILE A 42 24.14 -4.83 -7.15
C ILE A 42 22.86 -4.57 -6.34
N ALA A 43 21.87 -5.47 -6.41
CA ALA A 43 20.61 -5.30 -5.69
C ALA A 43 20.81 -5.27 -4.16
N LEU A 44 21.70 -6.11 -3.63
CA LEU A 44 22.09 -6.11 -2.22
C LEU A 44 22.84 -4.83 -1.85
N GLY A 45 23.78 -4.38 -2.66
CA GLY A 45 24.52 -3.13 -2.46
C GLY A 45 23.59 -1.94 -2.37
N CYS A 46 22.63 -1.83 -3.32
CA CYS A 46 21.62 -0.77 -3.31
C CYS A 46 20.72 -0.84 -2.06
N SER A 47 20.35 -2.05 -1.64
CA SER A 47 19.53 -2.24 -0.43
C SER A 47 20.30 -1.85 0.84
N MET A 48 21.60 -2.18 0.92
CA MET A 48 22.46 -1.80 2.04
C MET A 48 22.67 -0.29 2.08
N ILE A 49 22.98 0.36 0.96
CA ILE A 49 23.12 1.83 0.89
C ILE A 49 21.85 2.51 1.39
N SER A 50 20.67 2.01 1.00
CA SER A 50 19.41 2.53 1.46
C SER A 50 19.19 2.35 2.98
N LEU A 51 19.61 1.21 3.54
CA LEU A 51 19.56 0.97 4.99
C LEU A 51 20.52 1.92 5.75
N PHE A 52 21.72 2.14 5.24
CA PHE A 52 22.67 3.06 5.86
C PHE A 52 22.23 4.51 5.78
N SER A 53 21.55 4.94 4.71
CA SER A 53 20.99 6.29 4.60
C SER A 53 19.87 6.54 5.62
N TRP A 54 19.09 5.51 5.96
CA TRP A 54 18.07 5.58 7.00
C TRP A 54 18.64 5.66 8.43
N MET A 55 19.88 5.25 8.62
CA MET A 55 20.52 5.25 9.94
C MET A 55 21.30 6.52 10.24
N ASP A 56 21.16 7.59 9.46
CA ASP A 56 21.89 8.88 9.60
C ASP A 56 23.42 8.76 9.69
N LEU A 57 23.96 7.58 9.36
CA LEU A 57 25.39 7.27 9.55
C LEU A 57 26.32 7.96 8.52
N ALA A 58 25.76 8.59 7.51
CA ALA A 58 26.54 9.01 6.35
C ALA A 58 26.48 10.50 6.02
N GLY A 59 25.88 11.34 6.89
CA GLY A 59 25.87 12.78 6.76
C GLY A 59 25.23 13.32 5.47
N GLU A 60 25.36 14.60 5.22
CA GLU A 60 24.74 15.34 4.11
C GLU A 60 25.09 14.82 2.70
N VAL A 61 26.21 14.12 2.54
CA VAL A 61 26.64 13.56 1.24
C VAL A 61 25.70 12.48 0.73
N LEU A 62 25.07 11.73 1.62
CA LEU A 62 24.08 10.69 1.27
C LEU A 62 22.62 11.20 1.29
N ALA A 63 22.37 12.41 1.75
CA ALA A 63 21.05 13.03 1.74
C ALA A 63 20.48 13.14 0.31
N SER A 64 21.33 13.42 -0.68
CA SER A 64 20.93 13.42 -2.09
C SER A 64 20.59 12.03 -2.64
N LEU A 65 21.12 10.96 -2.07
CA LEU A 65 20.76 9.57 -2.41
C LEU A 65 19.43 9.14 -1.78
N HIS A 66 18.97 9.81 -0.74
CA HIS A 66 17.66 9.61 -0.12
C HIS A 66 16.50 9.84 -1.09
N SER A 67 16.65 10.82 -2.00
CA SER A 67 15.67 11.11 -3.03
C SER A 67 15.59 10.03 -4.11
N LEU A 68 16.63 9.24 -4.28
CA LEU A 68 16.75 8.17 -5.28
C LEU A 68 16.25 6.83 -4.74
N ASN A 69 15.18 6.68 -4.12
CA ASN A 69 14.59 5.44 -3.59
C ASN A 69 15.26 4.13 -4.10
N LEU A 70 16.53 3.94 -3.71
CA LEU A 70 17.38 2.81 -4.15
C LEU A 70 16.83 1.44 -3.72
N LEU A 71 15.95 1.43 -2.72
CA LEU A 71 15.19 0.24 -2.32
C LEU A 71 14.39 -0.36 -3.48
N ARG A 72 14.03 0.42 -4.50
CA ARG A 72 13.34 -0.11 -5.69
C ARG A 72 14.17 -1.12 -6.46
N PHE A 73 15.49 -1.05 -6.39
CA PHE A 73 16.35 -2.08 -7.00
C PHE A 73 16.20 -3.45 -6.33
N SER A 74 15.71 -3.51 -5.10
CA SER A 74 15.39 -4.77 -4.44
C SER A 74 14.27 -5.56 -5.18
N PHE A 75 13.43 -4.89 -5.98
CA PHE A 75 12.43 -5.58 -6.81
C PHE A 75 13.04 -6.47 -7.90
N PHE A 76 14.30 -6.22 -8.30
CA PHE A 76 15.01 -7.10 -9.22
C PHE A 76 15.64 -8.32 -8.55
N LEU A 77 15.79 -8.27 -7.21
CA LEU A 77 16.39 -9.36 -6.45
C LEU A 77 15.69 -10.71 -6.66
N PRO A 78 14.33 -10.82 -6.67
CA PRO A 78 13.64 -12.07 -6.97
C PRO A 78 14.04 -12.67 -8.31
N PHE A 79 14.10 -11.86 -9.37
CA PHE A 79 14.46 -12.32 -10.70
C PHE A 79 15.90 -12.83 -10.76
N ALA A 80 16.83 -12.11 -10.13
CA ALA A 80 18.22 -12.53 -10.03
C ALA A 80 18.37 -13.85 -9.27
N LEU A 81 17.69 -13.97 -8.14
CA LEU A 81 17.67 -15.19 -7.32
C LEU A 81 17.04 -16.38 -8.06
N PHE A 82 15.93 -16.15 -8.78
CA PHE A 82 15.30 -17.17 -9.61
C PHE A 82 16.23 -17.64 -10.74
N ALA A 83 16.94 -16.73 -11.40
CA ALA A 83 17.91 -17.07 -12.41
C ALA A 83 19.04 -17.95 -11.85
N VAL A 84 19.58 -17.58 -10.69
CA VAL A 84 20.61 -18.38 -9.98
C VAL A 84 20.09 -19.77 -9.63
N LEU A 85 18.87 -19.87 -9.10
CA LEU A 85 18.23 -21.15 -8.78
C LEU A 85 18.01 -22.02 -10.02
N LEU A 86 17.53 -21.46 -11.14
CA LEU A 86 17.32 -22.18 -12.39
C LEU A 86 18.63 -22.70 -12.98
N ILE A 87 19.70 -21.89 -12.97
CA ILE A 87 21.03 -22.30 -13.44
C ILE A 87 21.62 -23.38 -12.55
N GLY A 88 21.52 -23.21 -11.21
CA GLY A 88 21.93 -24.21 -10.25
C GLY A 88 21.16 -25.53 -10.45
N PHE A 89 19.84 -25.43 -10.68
CA PHE A 89 18.97 -26.59 -10.92
C PHE A 89 19.31 -27.32 -12.22
N SER A 90 19.74 -26.61 -13.27
CA SER A 90 20.13 -27.22 -14.55
C SER A 90 21.32 -28.19 -14.41
N ASN A 91 22.17 -27.98 -13.42
CA ASN A 91 23.38 -28.76 -13.17
C ASN A 91 23.16 -30.01 -12.28
N ILE A 92 21.94 -30.20 -11.76
CA ILE A 92 21.60 -31.36 -10.91
C ILE A 92 21.23 -32.57 -11.78
N LYS A 93 21.67 -33.79 -11.38
CA LYS A 93 21.29 -35.03 -12.08
C LYS A 93 19.77 -35.26 -11.99
N PHE A 94 19.19 -35.94 -13.00
CA PHE A 94 17.74 -36.12 -13.18
C PHE A 94 16.99 -36.62 -11.94
N VAL A 95 17.53 -37.57 -11.20
CA VAL A 95 16.89 -38.10 -9.98
C VAL A 95 16.85 -37.04 -8.86
N GLY A 96 17.93 -36.26 -8.74
CA GLY A 96 17.98 -35.13 -7.80
C GLY A 96 17.05 -33.98 -8.16
N LYS A 97 16.75 -33.79 -9.46
CA LYS A 97 15.88 -32.71 -9.95
C LYS A 97 14.45 -32.82 -9.42
N LYS A 98 13.89 -34.03 -9.33
CA LYS A 98 12.55 -34.26 -8.78
C LYS A 98 12.46 -33.80 -7.32
N TRP A 99 13.40 -34.22 -6.49
CA TRP A 99 13.40 -33.87 -5.08
C TRP A 99 13.70 -32.39 -4.85
N ALA A 100 14.62 -31.81 -5.63
CA ALA A 100 14.91 -30.38 -5.59
C ALA A 100 13.70 -29.55 -6.01
N MET A 101 12.94 -29.98 -7.01
CA MET A 101 11.71 -29.32 -7.45
C MET A 101 10.61 -29.39 -6.39
N LEU A 102 10.39 -30.56 -5.79
CA LEU A 102 9.41 -30.72 -4.68
C LEU A 102 9.81 -29.87 -3.47
N PHE A 103 11.08 -29.80 -3.15
CA PHE A 103 11.61 -28.97 -2.07
C PHE A 103 11.40 -27.47 -2.36
N LEU A 104 11.69 -27.00 -3.58
CA LEU A 104 11.44 -25.63 -3.99
C LEU A 104 9.95 -25.27 -3.97
N ILE A 105 9.07 -26.18 -4.42
CA ILE A 105 7.63 -25.99 -4.35
C ILE A 105 7.19 -25.91 -2.88
N GLY A 106 7.65 -26.84 -2.04
CA GLY A 106 7.32 -26.85 -0.61
C GLY A 106 7.76 -25.57 0.11
N ILE A 107 8.97 -25.08 -0.17
CA ILE A 107 9.45 -23.81 0.37
C ILE A 107 8.63 -22.64 -0.14
N ASN A 108 8.28 -22.59 -1.44
CA ASN A 108 7.41 -21.55 -1.97
C ASN A 108 6.06 -21.54 -1.27
N VAL A 109 5.41 -22.69 -1.14
CA VAL A 109 4.13 -22.82 -0.42
C VAL A 109 4.28 -22.34 1.04
N PHE A 110 5.38 -22.68 1.70
CA PHE A 110 5.64 -22.28 3.09
C PHE A 110 5.91 -20.76 3.22
N ILE A 111 6.73 -20.19 2.35
CA ILE A 111 7.09 -18.76 2.40
C ILE A 111 5.87 -17.89 2.02
N TYR A 112 5.12 -18.28 0.99
CA TYR A 112 3.94 -17.56 0.55
C TYR A 112 2.65 -17.99 1.25
N GLN A 113 2.73 -18.77 2.34
CA GLN A 113 1.55 -19.20 3.09
C GLN A 113 0.64 -18.01 3.47
N TYR A 114 1.22 -16.86 3.81
CA TYR A 114 0.47 -15.66 4.16
C TYR A 114 -0.32 -15.11 2.97
N GLU A 115 0.30 -15.01 1.80
CA GLU A 115 -0.34 -14.55 0.56
C GLU A 115 -1.40 -15.56 0.08
N TRP A 116 -1.08 -16.86 0.13
CA TRP A 116 -2.05 -17.92 -0.15
C TRP A 116 -3.24 -17.87 0.81
N ARG A 117 -2.98 -17.68 2.10
CA ARG A 117 -4.02 -17.54 3.11
C ARG A 117 -4.90 -16.33 2.83
N ASN A 118 -4.35 -15.18 2.48
CA ASN A 118 -5.11 -13.98 2.14
C ASN A 118 -5.94 -14.17 0.87
N THR A 119 -5.38 -14.81 -0.15
CA THR A 119 -6.09 -15.14 -1.40
C THR A 119 -7.23 -16.14 -1.14
N MET A 120 -6.95 -17.18 -0.37
CA MET A 120 -7.95 -18.22 -0.05
C MET A 120 -9.04 -17.71 0.89
N ASN A 121 -8.77 -16.72 1.74
CA ASN A 121 -9.79 -16.10 2.60
C ASN A 121 -10.92 -15.44 1.81
N GLY A 122 -10.64 -14.97 0.59
CA GLY A 122 -11.66 -14.47 -0.31
C GLY A 122 -12.61 -15.56 -0.81
N TYR A 123 -12.20 -16.84 -0.79
CA TYR A 123 -12.96 -17.98 -1.30
C TYR A 123 -13.44 -18.94 -0.20
N ILE A 124 -12.68 -19.08 0.87
CA ILE A 124 -12.96 -20.02 1.97
C ILE A 124 -12.79 -19.26 3.29
N PRO A 125 -13.85 -18.94 4.03
CA PRO A 125 -13.78 -18.19 5.28
C PRO A 125 -13.22 -19.05 6.43
N VAL A 126 -11.98 -19.50 6.31
CA VAL A 126 -11.30 -20.38 7.28
C VAL A 126 -10.48 -19.60 8.30
N LEU A 127 -10.26 -18.28 8.10
CA LEU A 127 -9.31 -17.49 8.87
C LEU A 127 -9.95 -16.30 9.58
N PRO A 128 -9.43 -15.90 10.76
CA PRO A 128 -10.02 -14.83 11.57
C PRO A 128 -9.97 -13.43 10.95
N TYR A 129 -9.31 -13.26 9.79
CA TYR A 129 -9.20 -11.99 9.09
C TYR A 129 -10.00 -12.04 7.79
N ARG A 130 -11.20 -11.46 7.82
CA ARG A 130 -12.00 -11.27 6.62
C ARG A 130 -11.42 -10.10 5.80
N THR A 131 -10.88 -10.39 4.63
CA THR A 131 -10.60 -9.38 3.60
C THR A 131 -11.80 -9.28 2.66
N PRO A 132 -12.16 -8.07 2.20
CA PRO A 132 -13.26 -7.93 1.24
C PRO A 132 -12.90 -8.56 -0.10
N THR A 133 -13.89 -9.11 -0.76
CA THR A 133 -13.79 -9.44 -2.19
C THR A 133 -13.71 -8.15 -3.02
N TYR A 134 -13.31 -8.25 -4.28
CA TYR A 134 -13.28 -7.11 -5.21
C TYR A 134 -14.65 -6.41 -5.28
N ARG A 135 -15.74 -7.18 -5.36
CA ARG A 135 -17.11 -6.66 -5.41
C ARG A 135 -17.48 -5.90 -4.15
N GLU A 136 -17.20 -6.47 -2.98
CA GLU A 136 -17.47 -5.82 -1.69
C GLU A 136 -16.64 -4.54 -1.53
N TYR A 137 -15.36 -4.57 -1.94
CA TYR A 137 -14.45 -3.44 -1.78
C TYR A 137 -14.85 -2.24 -2.65
N PHE A 138 -15.16 -2.46 -3.93
CA PHE A 138 -15.55 -1.37 -4.83
C PHE A 138 -17.01 -0.96 -4.73
N ALA A 139 -17.87 -1.78 -4.12
CA ALA A 139 -19.22 -1.44 -3.69
C ALA A 139 -20.05 -0.68 -4.74
N VAL A 140 -20.03 -1.12 -6.01
CA VAL A 140 -20.62 -0.40 -7.15
C VAL A 140 -22.10 -0.06 -6.92
N GLN A 141 -22.90 -0.98 -6.40
CA GLN A 141 -24.34 -0.75 -6.17
C GLN A 141 -24.57 0.32 -5.11
N GLN A 142 -23.74 0.35 -4.05
CA GLN A 142 -23.82 1.34 -3.00
C GLN A 142 -23.45 2.74 -3.53
N TYR A 143 -22.45 2.83 -4.41
CA TYR A 143 -22.07 4.09 -5.04
C TYR A 143 -23.10 4.55 -6.10
N GLU A 144 -23.80 3.64 -6.77
CA GLU A 144 -24.97 4.02 -7.58
C GLU A 144 -26.06 4.67 -6.71
N ALA A 145 -26.29 4.18 -5.50
CA ALA A 145 -27.21 4.82 -4.56
C ALA A 145 -26.74 6.20 -4.11
N VAL A 146 -25.42 6.42 -3.98
CA VAL A 146 -24.84 7.75 -3.73
C VAL A 146 -25.09 8.67 -4.93
N LYS A 147 -24.81 8.22 -6.16
CA LYS A 147 -25.04 9.00 -7.38
C LYS A 147 -26.52 9.37 -7.56
N ASN A 148 -27.41 8.43 -7.36
CA ASN A 148 -28.85 8.66 -7.46
C ASN A 148 -29.38 9.65 -6.41
N HIS A 149 -28.69 9.80 -5.27
CA HIS A 149 -29.05 10.79 -4.27
C HIS A 149 -28.84 12.23 -4.76
N PHE A 150 -27.80 12.47 -5.57
CA PHE A 150 -27.46 13.81 -6.09
C PHE A 150 -28.00 14.06 -7.51
N GLY A 151 -28.35 13.00 -8.24
CA GLY A 151 -28.77 13.12 -9.64
C GLY A 151 -27.68 13.69 -10.54
N GLU A 152 -28.06 14.58 -11.47
CA GLU A 152 -27.14 15.16 -12.47
C GLU A 152 -26.09 16.10 -11.84
N GLU A 153 -26.31 16.60 -10.64
CA GLU A 153 -25.37 17.51 -9.98
C GLU A 153 -24.07 16.81 -9.54
N ILE A 154 -24.07 15.47 -9.45
CA ILE A 154 -22.93 14.67 -8.99
C ILE A 154 -21.65 14.95 -9.79
N ASP A 155 -21.77 15.17 -11.10
CA ASP A 155 -20.62 15.38 -11.99
C ASP A 155 -19.85 16.69 -11.71
N GLN A 156 -20.49 17.62 -11.02
CA GLN A 156 -19.88 18.89 -10.63
C GLN A 156 -19.35 18.89 -9.20
N MET A 157 -19.65 17.83 -8.43
CA MET A 157 -19.28 17.75 -7.04
C MET A 157 -17.90 17.10 -6.86
N THR A 158 -17.18 17.58 -5.87
CA THR A 158 -15.92 16.99 -5.40
C THR A 158 -16.09 16.54 -3.97
N PHE A 159 -15.72 15.30 -3.68
CA PHE A 159 -15.85 14.67 -2.37
C PHE A 159 -14.51 14.58 -1.66
N GLY A 160 -14.52 14.79 -0.35
CA GLY A 160 -13.42 14.39 0.53
C GLY A 160 -13.72 13.07 1.23
N HIS A 161 -12.69 12.34 1.64
CA HIS A 161 -12.83 11.00 2.21
C HIS A 161 -12.19 10.91 3.59
N ILE A 162 -12.92 10.31 4.53
CA ILE A 162 -12.44 10.05 5.89
C ILE A 162 -12.42 8.54 6.11
N ASN A 163 -11.23 7.96 6.26
CA ASN A 163 -11.00 6.53 6.46
C ASN A 163 -11.67 5.62 5.39
N LEU A 164 -12.11 6.20 4.30
CA LEU A 164 -12.64 5.53 3.13
C LEU A 164 -11.64 5.74 1.97
N PRO A 165 -11.17 4.69 1.29
CA PRO A 165 -10.21 4.88 0.21
C PRO A 165 -10.78 5.72 -0.93
N PRO A 166 -10.19 6.90 -1.27
CA PRO A 166 -10.69 7.74 -2.37
C PRO A 166 -10.74 7.00 -3.71
N ALA A 167 -9.84 6.01 -3.90
CA ALA A 167 -9.80 5.18 -5.09
C ALA A 167 -11.13 4.43 -5.36
N VAL A 168 -11.88 4.08 -4.31
CA VAL A 168 -13.18 3.43 -4.44
C VAL A 168 -14.19 4.40 -5.06
N SER A 169 -14.21 5.66 -4.60
CA SER A 169 -15.07 6.71 -5.17
C SER A 169 -14.70 7.02 -6.62
N VAL A 170 -13.39 7.16 -6.91
CA VAL A 170 -12.89 7.41 -8.27
C VAL A 170 -13.24 6.26 -9.22
N TYR A 171 -13.10 5.00 -8.76
CA TYR A 171 -13.50 3.82 -9.53
C TYR A 171 -14.99 3.88 -9.92
N ASN A 172 -15.82 4.42 -9.04
CA ASN A 172 -17.26 4.59 -9.27
C ASN A 172 -17.63 5.90 -9.97
N GLY A 173 -16.65 6.67 -10.47
CA GLY A 173 -16.88 7.87 -11.27
C GLY A 173 -17.07 9.15 -10.47
N LEU A 174 -16.87 9.16 -9.14
CA LEU A 174 -16.92 10.38 -8.35
C LEU A 174 -15.58 11.11 -8.39
N ARG A 175 -15.63 12.45 -8.30
CA ARG A 175 -14.41 13.27 -8.17
C ARG A 175 -13.98 13.30 -6.70
N ALA A 176 -12.71 12.98 -6.45
CA ALA A 176 -12.09 13.02 -5.14
C ALA A 176 -11.11 14.19 -5.03
N VAL A 177 -11.14 14.91 -3.92
CA VAL A 177 -10.15 15.96 -3.59
C VAL A 177 -8.86 15.36 -3.05
N ASP A 178 -8.91 14.16 -2.58
CA ASP A 178 -7.83 13.47 -1.90
C ASP A 178 -7.49 12.13 -2.58
N GLY A 179 -6.31 11.60 -2.31
CA GLY A 179 -5.93 10.32 -2.90
C GLY A 179 -4.43 10.08 -2.94
N TYR A 180 -4.07 8.97 -3.58
CA TYR A 180 -2.70 8.64 -3.94
C TYR A 180 -2.44 9.15 -5.35
N LEU A 181 -1.73 10.26 -5.46
CA LEU A 181 -1.44 10.94 -6.71
C LEU A 181 0.07 10.91 -6.97
N GLN A 182 0.48 10.33 -8.08
CA GLN A 182 1.92 10.23 -8.41
C GLN A 182 2.52 11.56 -8.89
N ASN A 183 1.67 12.45 -9.41
CA ASN A 183 2.11 13.73 -9.92
C ASN A 183 1.05 14.79 -9.64
N TYR A 184 1.37 15.74 -8.77
CA TYR A 184 0.56 16.91 -8.46
C TYR A 184 1.48 18.07 -8.04
N ALA A 185 0.97 19.30 -8.16
CA ALA A 185 1.69 20.49 -7.74
C ALA A 185 1.91 20.48 -6.21
N LEU A 186 3.11 20.80 -5.74
CA LEU A 186 3.42 20.86 -4.32
C LEU A 186 2.49 21.82 -3.55
N ASP A 187 2.06 22.90 -4.20
CA ASP A 187 1.07 23.82 -3.67
C ASP A 187 -0.25 23.13 -3.30
N TYR A 188 -0.66 22.14 -4.08
CA TYR A 188 -1.84 21.34 -3.76
C TYR A 188 -1.68 20.58 -2.44
N LYS A 189 -0.53 19.95 -2.23
CA LYS A 189 -0.20 19.26 -0.98
C LYS A 189 -0.23 20.25 0.20
N HIS A 190 0.33 21.43 0.03
CA HIS A 190 0.33 22.46 1.06
C HIS A 190 -1.09 22.95 1.40
N ARG A 191 -2.00 23.00 0.44
CA ARG A 191 -3.42 23.31 0.72
C ARG A 191 -4.09 22.21 1.54
N ILE A 192 -3.93 20.95 1.16
CA ILE A 192 -4.43 19.82 1.96
C ILE A 192 -3.81 19.86 3.37
N ARG A 193 -2.50 20.09 3.49
CA ARG A 193 -1.79 20.20 4.78
C ARG A 193 -2.41 21.26 5.70
N LYS A 194 -2.81 22.41 5.14
CA LYS A 194 -3.48 23.48 5.88
C LYS A 194 -4.89 23.07 6.32
N VAL A 195 -5.59 22.28 5.54
CA VAL A 195 -6.94 21.78 5.89
C VAL A 195 -6.85 20.84 7.09
N ILE A 196 -5.91 19.89 7.10
CA ILE A 196 -5.79 18.87 8.13
C ILE A 196 -4.80 19.26 9.24
N GLY A 197 -4.36 20.52 9.28
CA GLY A 197 -3.32 20.99 10.18
C GLY A 197 -3.59 20.74 11.67
N GLY A 198 -4.84 20.87 12.11
CA GLY A 198 -5.24 20.58 13.48
C GLY A 198 -5.06 19.10 13.86
N GLU A 199 -5.31 18.18 12.94
CA GLU A 199 -5.07 16.75 13.17
C GLU A 199 -3.57 16.42 13.23
N MET A 200 -2.75 17.11 12.45
CA MET A 200 -1.29 16.93 12.47
C MET A 200 -0.67 17.38 13.80
N ILE A 201 -1.23 18.40 14.45
CA ILE A 201 -0.78 18.84 15.79
C ILE A 201 -1.06 17.78 16.85
N LYS A 202 -2.13 17.01 16.71
CA LYS A 202 -2.50 15.95 17.64
C LYS A 202 -1.62 14.70 17.53
N ASN A 203 -0.99 14.48 16.38
CA ASN A 203 -0.23 13.27 16.10
C ASN A 203 0.99 13.59 15.22
N GLU A 204 2.15 13.69 15.87
CA GLU A 204 3.42 14.01 15.22
C GLU A 204 3.84 12.95 14.18
N VAL A 205 3.63 11.68 14.47
CA VAL A 205 3.94 10.58 13.54
C VAL A 205 3.10 10.70 12.26
N LEU A 206 1.83 11.14 12.39
CA LEU A 206 0.97 11.39 11.24
C LEU A 206 1.47 12.59 10.44
N ALA A 207 1.94 13.65 11.12
CA ALA A 207 2.49 14.84 10.49
C ALA A 207 3.75 14.51 9.68
N ASP A 208 4.71 13.82 10.29
CA ASP A 208 5.95 13.37 9.64
C ASP A 208 5.64 12.48 8.44
N HIS A 209 4.72 11.52 8.61
CA HIS A 209 4.32 10.64 7.52
C HIS A 209 3.69 11.41 6.35
N PHE A 210 2.83 12.40 6.62
CA PHE A 210 2.24 13.23 5.57
C PHE A 210 3.28 14.11 4.89
N ASP A 211 4.15 14.74 5.67
CA ASP A 211 5.13 15.71 5.17
C ASP A 211 6.23 15.01 4.35
N ASP A 212 6.73 13.86 4.79
CA ASP A 212 7.79 13.10 4.11
C ASP A 212 7.28 12.32 2.89
N TRP A 213 6.00 11.92 2.87
CA TRP A 213 5.48 11.10 1.77
C TRP A 213 4.98 11.95 0.60
N GLY A 214 5.76 11.95 -0.49
CA GLY A 214 5.50 12.78 -1.65
C GLY A 214 4.17 12.52 -2.39
N ASN A 215 3.61 11.30 -2.32
CA ASN A 215 2.53 10.86 -3.23
C ASN A 215 1.14 10.78 -2.57
N LYS A 216 1.05 10.95 -1.26
CA LYS A 216 -0.21 10.82 -0.52
C LYS A 216 -0.75 12.20 -0.16
N CYS A 217 -1.97 12.47 -0.59
CA CYS A 217 -2.74 13.65 -0.24
C CYS A 217 -4.10 13.22 0.29
N TYR A 218 -4.13 12.64 1.50
CA TYR A 218 -5.36 12.19 2.11
C TYR A 218 -5.86 13.18 3.17
N LEU A 219 -7.18 13.24 3.36
CA LEU A 219 -7.78 13.92 4.50
C LEU A 219 -7.65 13.04 5.75
N GLN A 220 -6.43 12.96 6.28
CA GLN A 220 -6.09 12.13 7.41
C GLN A 220 -6.56 12.74 8.74
N ASN A 221 -6.85 11.90 9.72
CA ASN A 221 -7.21 12.28 11.08
C ASN A 221 -6.38 11.51 12.12
N ALA A 222 -6.25 12.11 13.30
CA ALA A 222 -5.43 11.55 14.38
C ALA A 222 -6.07 10.35 15.07
N THR A 223 -7.39 10.18 14.97
CA THR A 223 -8.11 9.05 15.60
C THR A 223 -7.81 7.75 14.91
N TYR A 224 -7.79 7.77 13.57
CA TYR A 224 -7.53 6.60 12.73
C TYR A 224 -6.50 6.95 11.65
N PRO A 225 -5.23 7.20 12.03
CA PRO A 225 -4.20 7.60 11.07
C PRO A 225 -3.93 6.48 10.07
N ASP A 226 -3.94 6.82 8.78
CA ASP A 226 -3.68 5.88 7.65
C ASP A 226 -4.55 4.60 7.60
N MET A 227 -5.68 4.57 8.30
CA MET A 227 -6.57 3.40 8.31
C MET A 227 -7.62 3.48 7.20
N PHE A 228 -7.40 2.72 6.11
CA PHE A 228 -8.33 2.55 4.99
C PHE A 228 -8.95 1.15 4.94
N ASP A 229 -8.96 0.45 6.07
CA ASP A 229 -9.49 -0.89 6.20
C ASP A 229 -10.53 -1.02 7.33
N LEU A 230 -11.17 0.12 7.66
CA LEU A 230 -12.28 0.18 8.61
C LEU A 230 -13.56 -0.32 7.94
N TYR A 231 -13.55 -1.61 7.61
CA TYR A 231 -14.69 -2.31 7.02
C TYR A 231 -15.84 -2.41 8.03
N LYS A 232 -17.07 -2.49 7.57
CA LYS A 232 -18.28 -2.57 8.42
C LYS A 232 -18.28 -3.70 9.47
N TRP A 233 -17.48 -4.74 9.27
CA TRP A 233 -17.31 -5.82 10.25
C TRP A 233 -16.20 -5.58 11.27
N LYS A 234 -15.44 -4.49 11.14
CA LYS A 234 -14.50 -4.04 12.14
C LYS A 234 -15.17 -3.06 13.08
N GLN A 235 -15.03 -3.29 14.37
CA GLN A 235 -15.53 -2.35 15.36
C GLN A 235 -14.69 -1.08 15.32
N SER A 236 -15.34 0.08 15.21
CA SER A 236 -14.70 1.40 15.27
C SER A 236 -15.55 2.33 16.12
N ASP A 237 -14.89 3.09 16.99
CA ASP A 237 -15.54 4.14 17.74
C ASP A 237 -15.82 5.36 16.85
N PRO A 238 -16.91 6.11 17.09
CA PRO A 238 -17.17 7.33 16.34
C PRO A 238 -16.06 8.36 16.55
N ILE A 239 -15.67 9.04 15.47
CA ILE A 239 -14.76 10.20 15.55
C ILE A 239 -15.56 11.33 16.21
N GLN A 240 -15.11 11.81 17.38
CA GLN A 240 -15.83 12.83 18.13
C GLN A 240 -15.72 14.20 17.47
N GLN A 241 -14.55 14.55 16.97
CA GLN A 241 -14.28 15.84 16.35
C GLN A 241 -13.10 15.71 15.37
N LEU A 242 -13.23 16.38 14.23
CA LEU A 242 -12.17 16.54 13.26
C LEU A 242 -11.63 17.98 13.32
N ASP A 243 -10.35 18.17 13.60
CA ASP A 243 -9.74 19.51 13.59
C ASP A 243 -9.31 19.94 12.18
N PHE A 244 -10.31 19.93 11.29
CA PHE A 244 -10.15 20.39 9.93
C PHE A 244 -10.49 21.87 9.79
N ASN A 245 -9.77 22.55 8.92
CA ASN A 245 -10.16 23.87 8.44
C ASN A 245 -11.21 23.73 7.33
N TYR A 246 -12.48 23.62 7.72
CA TYR A 246 -13.59 23.45 6.78
C TYR A 246 -13.79 24.64 5.85
N ALA A 247 -13.41 25.86 6.29
CA ALA A 247 -13.50 27.04 5.45
C ALA A 247 -12.55 26.94 4.24
N LEU A 248 -11.31 26.48 4.46
CA LEU A 248 -10.36 26.20 3.37
C LEU A 248 -10.84 25.02 2.50
N LEU A 249 -11.36 23.97 3.12
CA LEU A 249 -11.85 22.79 2.40
C LEU A 249 -12.98 23.17 1.42
N LYS A 250 -13.89 24.05 1.84
CA LYS A 250 -14.97 24.55 0.97
C LYS A 250 -14.47 25.54 -0.09
N LYS A 251 -13.74 26.59 0.32
CA LYS A 251 -13.39 27.71 -0.56
C LYS A 251 -12.27 27.37 -1.53
N ASP A 252 -11.20 26.71 -1.05
CA ASP A 252 -9.99 26.50 -1.84
C ASP A 252 -10.02 25.17 -2.61
N LEU A 253 -10.73 24.17 -2.07
CA LEU A 253 -10.77 22.83 -2.63
C LEU A 253 -12.14 22.45 -3.18
N GLY A 254 -13.16 23.29 -3.00
CA GLY A 254 -14.51 23.09 -3.55
C GLY A 254 -15.26 21.88 -2.97
N VAL A 255 -14.88 21.40 -1.78
CA VAL A 255 -15.49 20.23 -1.14
C VAL A 255 -16.67 20.68 -0.28
N LEU A 256 -17.85 20.22 -0.64
CA LEU A 256 -19.08 20.45 0.13
C LEU A 256 -19.49 19.23 0.95
N TYR A 257 -19.08 18.05 0.51
CA TYR A 257 -19.49 16.77 1.10
C TYR A 257 -18.28 15.88 1.44
N LEU A 258 -18.41 15.16 2.56
CA LEU A 258 -17.44 14.14 2.98
C LEU A 258 -18.11 12.77 2.96
N LEU A 259 -17.39 11.79 2.44
CA LEU A 259 -17.73 10.39 2.53
C LEU A 259 -16.85 9.74 3.60
N SER A 260 -17.43 9.01 4.54
CA SER A 260 -16.68 8.38 5.62
C SER A 260 -17.11 6.93 5.80
N SER A 261 -16.16 6.05 6.12
CA SER A 261 -16.47 4.68 6.57
C SER A 261 -16.73 4.59 8.07
N VAL A 262 -16.54 5.69 8.80
CA VAL A 262 -16.72 5.77 10.26
C VAL A 262 -17.70 6.89 10.59
N LYS A 263 -18.52 6.67 11.62
CA LYS A 263 -19.44 7.71 12.11
C LYS A 263 -18.64 8.89 12.68
N ILE A 264 -19.02 10.11 12.31
CA ILE A 264 -18.41 11.36 12.79
C ILE A 264 -19.47 12.15 13.59
N MET A 265 -19.09 12.63 14.79
CA MET A 265 -19.96 13.36 15.71
C MET A 265 -19.67 14.88 15.75
N ASP A 266 -18.82 15.36 14.84
CA ASP A 266 -18.44 16.78 14.76
C ASP A 266 -19.66 17.67 14.46
N SER A 267 -19.91 18.64 15.32
CA SER A 267 -21.06 19.58 15.18
C SER A 267 -21.02 20.45 13.92
N ARG A 268 -19.84 20.60 13.31
CA ARG A 268 -19.64 21.34 12.04
C ARG A 268 -20.01 20.53 10.80
N LEU A 269 -20.31 19.24 11.00
CA LEU A 269 -20.79 18.34 9.94
C LEU A 269 -22.26 17.99 10.22
N GLU A 270 -23.01 17.82 9.14
CA GLU A 270 -24.38 17.33 9.19
C GLU A 270 -24.45 15.99 8.45
N LEU A 271 -24.92 14.96 9.15
CA LEU A 271 -25.16 13.67 8.51
C LEU A 271 -26.35 13.80 7.55
N VAL A 272 -26.09 13.77 6.26
CA VAL A 272 -27.11 13.83 5.22
C VAL A 272 -27.76 12.47 5.04
N LYS A 273 -26.95 11.41 4.92
CA LYS A 273 -27.45 10.07 4.67
C LYS A 273 -26.41 9.00 5.05
N LEU A 274 -26.91 7.85 5.46
CA LEU A 274 -26.15 6.63 5.62
C LEU A 274 -26.56 5.66 4.51
N PHE A 275 -25.58 5.22 3.72
CA PHE A 275 -25.76 4.22 2.69
C PHE A 275 -25.27 2.87 3.23
N LEU A 276 -26.19 1.93 3.35
CA LEU A 276 -25.93 0.55 3.78
C LEU A 276 -26.15 -0.39 2.61
N ASP A 277 -25.24 -1.34 2.46
CA ASP A 277 -25.36 -2.42 1.48
C ASP A 277 -24.78 -3.70 2.08
N GLN A 278 -25.55 -4.81 1.99
CA GLN A 278 -25.10 -6.09 2.54
C GLN A 278 -23.89 -6.65 1.78
N ASP A 279 -23.81 -6.39 0.49
CA ASP A 279 -22.75 -6.83 -0.40
C ASP A 279 -21.53 -5.88 -0.45
N SER A 280 -21.50 -4.84 0.38
CA SER A 280 -20.39 -3.89 0.50
C SER A 280 -19.50 -4.19 1.69
N ALA A 281 -18.23 -3.82 1.58
CA ALA A 281 -17.31 -3.80 2.71
C ALA A 281 -17.51 -2.58 3.63
N TRP A 282 -18.28 -1.59 3.21
CA TRP A 282 -18.38 -0.29 3.83
C TRP A 282 -19.78 0.04 4.34
N ASP A 283 -19.84 0.75 5.47
CA ASP A 283 -20.95 1.63 5.79
C ASP A 283 -20.55 3.03 5.35
N ILE A 284 -21.24 3.62 4.38
CA ILE A 284 -20.86 4.93 3.84
C ILE A 284 -21.73 6.03 4.44
N TYR A 285 -21.12 6.85 5.27
CA TYR A 285 -21.71 8.05 5.87
C TYR A 285 -21.44 9.25 4.95
N LEU A 286 -22.49 9.90 4.50
CA LEU A 286 -22.42 11.16 3.74
C LEU A 286 -22.67 12.31 4.68
N TYR A 287 -21.71 13.23 4.78
CA TYR A 287 -21.81 14.45 5.56
C TYR A 287 -21.76 15.67 4.67
N SER A 288 -22.59 16.68 4.96
CA SER A 288 -22.42 18.03 4.45
C SER A 288 -21.62 18.88 5.44
N ILE A 289 -20.79 19.79 4.92
CA ILE A 289 -20.04 20.74 5.72
C ILE A 289 -20.95 21.94 5.98
N ARG A 290 -21.30 22.18 7.25
CA ARG A 290 -22.13 23.33 7.65
C ARG A 290 -21.47 24.66 7.28
N SER A 291 -22.30 25.68 7.12
CA SER A 291 -21.88 27.03 6.75
C SER A 291 -21.15 27.72 7.90
#